data_5523458cbe9cd00d7689f188d42168a2
#
_entry.id   5523458cbe9cd00d7689f188d42168a2
#
_cell.length_a   1.000
_cell.length_b   1.000
_cell.length_c   1.000
_cell.angle_alpha   90.00
_cell.angle_beta   90.00
_cell.angle_gamma   90.00
#
_symmetry.space_group_name_H-M   'P 1'
#
loop_
_entity.id
_entity.type
_entity.pdbx_description
1 polymer ?
#
loop_
_entity_poly.entity_id
_entity_poly.type
_entity_poly.pdbx_seq_one_letter_code
_entity_poly.pdbx_strand_id
1 'polypeptide(L)'
;MIQRVYERAQTAKHLDRIIIATDDERISKAAKDFGAEVQMTSPEHNSGTERTAEVAKKIRTPIIVNIQGDEPLLEGEMIDDLVESLQDESIPMATLITKVKNMDLLHDINIVKVIRDKEDFALYFSRSPLPFKAQDYFLQHIGIYGYQKEFLLKFSELPPSRLERIENLEQLRALEYGYDIKVIETQFLTLSVDTPQDIIKVENFLKKGKVG
;
A
#
# COMPACT_ATOMS: atom_id res chain seq x y z
N MET A 1 6.87 1.22 15.80
CA MET A 1 6.24 1.51 14.49
C MET A 1 5.12 0.52 14.18
N ILE A 2 5.35 -0.75 14.06
CA ILE A 2 4.32 -1.77 13.71
C ILE A 2 3.06 -1.71 14.62
N GLN A 3 3.21 -1.47 15.92
CA GLN A 3 2.06 -1.31 16.83
C GLN A 3 1.16 -0.14 16.39
N ARG A 4 1.74 1.00 15.99
CA ARG A 4 0.97 2.14 15.53
C ARG A 4 0.19 1.84 14.25
N VAL A 5 0.83 1.18 13.27
CA VAL A 5 0.16 0.76 12.04
C VAL A 5 -1.01 -0.18 12.37
N TYR A 6 -0.78 -1.15 13.26
CA TYR A 6 -1.82 -2.06 13.72
C TYR A 6 -2.99 -1.33 14.40
N GLU A 7 -2.71 -0.43 15.35
CA GLU A 7 -3.74 0.38 16.03
C GLU A 7 -4.52 1.25 15.05
N ARG A 8 -3.85 1.80 14.01
CA ARG A 8 -4.53 2.56 12.97
C ARG A 8 -5.39 1.66 12.07
N ALA A 9 -4.90 0.50 11.69
CA ALA A 9 -5.68 -0.47 10.92
C ALA A 9 -6.95 -0.93 11.67
N GLN A 10 -6.89 -1.03 13.01
CA GLN A 10 -8.07 -1.37 13.83
C GLN A 10 -9.18 -0.32 13.78
N THR A 11 -8.93 0.89 13.28
CA THR A 11 -9.97 1.91 13.12
C THR A 11 -10.81 1.73 11.86
N ALA A 12 -10.41 0.84 10.95
CA ALA A 12 -11.20 0.47 9.78
C ALA A 12 -12.47 -0.31 10.19
N LYS A 13 -13.57 -0.07 9.47
CA LYS A 13 -14.89 -0.64 9.77
C LYS A 13 -15.16 -1.94 9.00
N HIS A 14 -14.48 -2.12 7.87
CA HIS A 14 -14.73 -3.23 6.92
C HIS A 14 -13.68 -4.35 7.03
N LEU A 15 -12.89 -4.37 8.12
CA LEU A 15 -11.95 -5.45 8.40
C LEU A 15 -12.53 -6.44 9.40
N ASP A 16 -12.54 -7.72 9.03
CA ASP A 16 -12.88 -8.82 9.95
C ASP A 16 -11.68 -9.26 10.79
N ARG A 17 -10.46 -9.08 10.27
CA ARG A 17 -9.26 -9.64 10.88
C ARG A 17 -8.02 -8.87 10.45
N ILE A 18 -7.08 -8.68 11.39
CA ILE A 18 -5.76 -8.08 11.13
C ILE A 18 -4.71 -9.07 11.57
N ILE A 19 -3.78 -9.41 10.67
CA ILE A 19 -2.70 -10.35 10.91
C ILE A 19 -1.37 -9.68 10.60
N ILE A 20 -0.44 -9.69 11.54
CA ILE A 20 0.94 -9.26 11.29
C ILE A 20 1.72 -10.45 10.75
N ALA A 21 2.13 -10.34 9.48
CA ALA A 21 2.95 -11.34 8.79
C ALA A 21 4.43 -10.95 8.89
N THR A 22 5.26 -11.80 9.45
CA THR A 22 6.69 -11.51 9.64
C THR A 22 7.52 -12.80 9.64
N ASP A 23 8.79 -12.70 9.26
CA ASP A 23 9.81 -13.76 9.42
C ASP A 23 10.75 -13.46 10.59
N ASP A 24 10.63 -12.30 11.24
CA ASP A 24 11.48 -11.88 12.36
C ASP A 24 10.81 -12.15 13.71
N GLU A 25 11.45 -12.96 14.52
CA GLU A 25 10.94 -13.31 15.85
C GLU A 25 10.85 -12.12 16.82
N ARG A 26 11.68 -11.09 16.64
CA ARG A 26 11.62 -9.87 17.45
C ARG A 26 10.34 -9.09 17.17
N ILE A 27 9.96 -9.01 15.89
CA ILE A 27 8.70 -8.37 15.47
C ILE A 27 7.53 -9.22 15.97
N SER A 28 7.59 -10.53 15.80
CA SER A 28 6.56 -11.46 16.29
C SER A 28 6.33 -11.32 17.78
N LYS A 29 7.41 -11.29 18.57
CA LYS A 29 7.31 -11.09 20.01
C LYS A 29 6.69 -9.74 20.36
N ALA A 30 7.20 -8.66 19.81
CA ALA A 30 6.69 -7.33 20.05
C ALA A 30 5.20 -7.21 19.68
N ALA A 31 4.78 -7.81 18.55
CA ALA A 31 3.39 -7.81 18.11
C ALA A 31 2.46 -8.57 19.06
N LYS A 32 2.90 -9.73 19.55
CA LYS A 32 2.16 -10.49 20.58
C LYS A 32 2.05 -9.74 21.89
N ASP A 33 3.07 -8.99 22.29
CA ASP A 33 3.09 -8.23 23.55
C ASP A 33 1.98 -7.13 23.58
N PHE A 34 1.57 -6.60 22.41
CA PHE A 34 0.42 -5.68 22.33
C PHE A 34 -0.87 -6.36 21.83
N GLY A 35 -0.93 -7.69 21.81
CA GLY A 35 -2.14 -8.45 21.55
C GLY A 35 -2.51 -8.65 20.09
N ALA A 36 -1.60 -8.39 19.14
CA ALA A 36 -1.87 -8.64 17.73
C ALA A 36 -1.78 -10.12 17.39
N GLU A 37 -2.59 -10.54 16.43
CA GLU A 37 -2.43 -11.83 15.80
C GLU A 37 -1.21 -11.81 14.87
N VAL A 38 -0.34 -12.82 15.02
CA VAL A 38 0.90 -12.91 14.28
C VAL A 38 0.98 -14.23 13.54
N GLN A 39 1.37 -14.17 12.27
CA GLN A 39 1.74 -15.35 11.51
C GLN A 39 3.19 -15.27 11.05
N MET A 40 3.99 -16.26 11.48
CA MET A 40 5.34 -16.44 10.97
C MET A 40 5.26 -16.95 9.52
N THR A 41 6.09 -16.37 8.67
CA THR A 41 6.17 -16.64 7.23
C THR A 41 7.61 -17.00 6.84
N SER A 42 7.77 -17.52 5.62
CA SER A 42 9.10 -17.86 5.10
C SER A 42 10.02 -16.62 5.04
N PRO A 43 11.29 -16.74 5.43
CA PRO A 43 12.28 -15.68 5.19
C PRO A 43 12.70 -15.55 3.73
N GLU A 44 12.28 -16.47 2.87
CA GLU A 44 12.64 -16.53 1.43
C GLU A 44 11.81 -15.59 0.57
N HIS A 45 10.78 -14.93 1.13
CA HIS A 45 9.96 -13.99 0.38
C HIS A 45 10.73 -12.71 0.04
N ASN A 46 10.66 -12.33 -1.24
CA ASN A 46 11.33 -11.14 -1.76
C ASN A 46 10.49 -9.86 -1.61
N SER A 47 9.19 -10.00 -1.35
CA SER A 47 8.28 -8.85 -1.22
C SER A 47 7.22 -9.04 -0.14
N GLY A 48 6.63 -7.91 0.30
CA GLY A 48 5.46 -7.92 1.19
C GLY A 48 4.26 -8.63 0.56
N THR A 49 4.13 -8.59 -0.75
CA THR A 49 3.06 -9.25 -1.51
C THR A 49 3.16 -10.76 -1.44
N GLU A 50 4.36 -11.33 -1.65
CA GLU A 50 4.59 -12.77 -1.50
C GLU A 50 4.30 -13.24 -0.07
N ARG A 51 4.72 -12.47 0.92
CA ARG A 51 4.46 -12.72 2.34
C ARG A 51 2.95 -12.69 2.64
N THR A 52 2.24 -11.70 2.12
CA THR A 52 0.79 -11.59 2.27
C THR A 52 0.07 -12.76 1.59
N ALA A 53 0.52 -13.19 0.42
CA ALA A 53 -0.03 -14.34 -0.29
C ALA A 53 0.13 -15.65 0.51
N GLU A 54 1.29 -15.86 1.19
CA GLU A 54 1.45 -17.02 2.08
C GLU A 54 0.40 -17.06 3.18
N VAL A 55 0.13 -15.92 3.82
CA VAL A 55 -0.90 -15.81 4.86
C VAL A 55 -2.28 -16.03 4.25
N ALA A 56 -2.56 -15.41 3.11
CA ALA A 56 -3.84 -15.50 2.42
C ALA A 56 -4.23 -16.95 2.05
N LYS A 57 -3.26 -17.81 1.72
CA LYS A 57 -3.50 -19.25 1.46
C LYS A 57 -4.19 -19.95 2.63
N LYS A 58 -3.98 -19.49 3.86
CA LYS A 58 -4.42 -20.15 5.10
C LYS A 58 -5.73 -19.59 5.66
N ILE A 59 -6.26 -18.50 5.11
CA ILE A 59 -7.47 -17.83 5.59
C ILE A 59 -8.59 -17.88 4.56
N ARG A 60 -9.84 -17.80 5.04
CA ARG A 60 -11.03 -17.80 4.18
C ARG A 60 -11.64 -16.40 4.17
N THR A 61 -11.22 -15.59 3.20
CA THR A 61 -11.79 -14.28 2.93
C THR A 61 -11.62 -13.96 1.44
N PRO A 62 -12.55 -13.28 0.79
CA PRO A 62 -12.44 -12.93 -0.63
C PRO A 62 -11.47 -11.76 -0.86
N ILE A 63 -11.38 -10.81 0.07
CA ILE A 63 -10.61 -9.57 -0.08
C ILE A 63 -9.44 -9.58 0.90
N ILE A 64 -8.26 -9.21 0.42
CA ILE A 64 -7.03 -9.05 1.20
C ILE A 64 -6.52 -7.62 1.03
N VAL A 65 -6.26 -6.93 2.15
CA VAL A 65 -5.57 -5.64 2.14
C VAL A 65 -4.15 -5.84 2.65
N ASN A 66 -3.17 -5.45 1.85
CA ASN A 66 -1.74 -5.49 2.18
C ASN A 66 -1.29 -4.10 2.62
N ILE A 67 -0.90 -3.98 3.88
CA ILE A 67 -0.45 -2.74 4.52
C ILE A 67 1.01 -2.93 4.94
N GLN A 68 1.87 -2.02 4.52
CA GLN A 68 3.27 -2.04 4.90
C GLN A 68 3.46 -1.59 6.36
N GLY A 69 4.38 -2.21 7.08
CA GLY A 69 4.63 -1.92 8.51
C GLY A 69 5.29 -0.57 8.79
N ASP A 70 5.67 0.16 7.76
CA ASP A 70 6.32 1.47 7.75
C ASP A 70 5.37 2.63 7.41
N GLU A 71 4.03 2.39 7.39
CA GLU A 71 2.98 3.38 7.12
C GLU A 71 2.29 3.90 8.41
N PRO A 72 2.98 4.66 9.28
CA PRO A 72 2.45 5.05 10.60
C PRO A 72 1.33 6.10 10.54
N LEU A 73 1.09 6.70 9.38
CA LEU A 73 0.02 7.68 9.13
C LEU A 73 -1.20 7.07 8.43
N LEU A 74 -1.25 5.74 8.34
CA LEU A 74 -2.43 5.02 7.87
C LEU A 74 -3.70 5.50 8.60
N GLU A 75 -4.79 5.65 7.87
CA GLU A 75 -6.13 5.91 8.41
C GLU A 75 -7.06 4.74 8.06
N GLY A 76 -7.95 4.37 8.97
CA GLY A 76 -8.88 3.25 8.74
C GLY A 76 -9.78 3.45 7.52
N GLU A 77 -10.17 4.69 7.25
CA GLU A 77 -10.96 5.07 6.08
C GLU A 77 -10.27 4.70 4.75
N MET A 78 -8.95 4.79 4.68
CA MET A 78 -8.17 4.37 3.50
C MET A 78 -8.32 2.86 3.23
N ILE A 79 -8.44 2.07 4.29
CA ILE A 79 -8.67 0.62 4.18
C ILE A 79 -10.11 0.36 3.74
N ASP A 80 -11.05 1.09 4.34
CA ASP A 80 -12.48 0.96 4.03
C ASP A 80 -12.74 1.28 2.55
N ASP A 81 -12.14 2.34 2.00
CA ASP A 81 -12.24 2.73 0.59
C ASP A 81 -11.72 1.62 -0.36
N LEU A 82 -10.61 0.97 0.01
CA LEU A 82 -10.07 -0.17 -0.76
C LEU A 82 -11.03 -1.36 -0.74
N VAL A 83 -11.56 -1.71 0.45
CA VAL A 83 -12.48 -2.84 0.60
C VAL A 83 -13.78 -2.57 -0.15
N GLU A 84 -14.34 -1.35 -0.07
CA GLU A 84 -15.55 -0.96 -0.81
C GLU A 84 -15.35 -1.08 -2.32
N SER A 85 -14.24 -0.60 -2.84
CA SER A 85 -13.91 -0.72 -4.27
C SER A 85 -13.85 -2.17 -4.74
N LEU A 86 -13.36 -3.07 -3.90
CA LEU A 86 -13.21 -4.49 -4.21
C LEU A 86 -14.47 -5.32 -3.97
N GLN A 87 -15.60 -4.72 -3.56
CA GLN A 87 -16.90 -5.39 -3.62
C GLN A 87 -17.32 -5.69 -5.07
N ASP A 88 -16.80 -4.95 -6.03
CA ASP A 88 -16.86 -5.32 -7.45
C ASP A 88 -15.81 -6.40 -7.74
N GLU A 89 -16.26 -7.64 -7.86
CA GLU A 89 -15.40 -8.81 -8.13
C GLU A 89 -14.64 -8.71 -9.46
N SER A 90 -15.05 -7.83 -10.38
CA SER A 90 -14.34 -7.59 -11.65
C SER A 90 -13.03 -6.81 -11.46
N ILE A 91 -12.86 -6.13 -10.32
CA ILE A 91 -11.64 -5.39 -9.96
C ILE A 91 -10.66 -6.33 -9.26
N PRO A 92 -9.57 -6.77 -9.91
CA PRO A 92 -8.65 -7.73 -9.32
C PRO A 92 -7.76 -7.12 -8.23
N MET A 93 -7.44 -5.82 -8.38
CA MET A 93 -6.50 -5.09 -7.53
C MET A 93 -6.88 -3.62 -7.45
N ALA A 94 -6.72 -3.03 -6.26
CA ALA A 94 -6.92 -1.60 -6.03
C ALA A 94 -5.76 -1.03 -5.21
N THR A 95 -5.50 0.27 -5.37
CA THR A 95 -4.53 1.03 -4.58
C THR A 95 -4.99 2.47 -4.38
N LEU A 96 -4.26 3.21 -3.56
CA LEU A 96 -4.62 4.58 -3.20
C LEU A 96 -3.75 5.61 -3.92
N ILE A 97 -4.32 6.77 -4.14
CA ILE A 97 -3.63 7.94 -4.68
C ILE A 97 -4.03 9.19 -3.93
N THR A 98 -3.18 10.20 -3.94
CA THR A 98 -3.52 11.53 -3.41
C THR A 98 -3.04 12.63 -4.34
N LYS A 99 -3.74 13.78 -4.32
CA LYS A 99 -3.34 14.97 -5.08
C LYS A 99 -2.26 15.76 -4.36
N VAL A 100 -1.13 15.96 -5.00
CA VAL A 100 -0.02 16.77 -4.50
C VAL A 100 0.04 18.08 -5.28
N LYS A 101 -0.22 19.21 -4.58
CA LYS A 101 -0.17 20.56 -5.17
C LYS A 101 1.23 21.20 -5.11
N ASN A 102 2.10 20.69 -4.24
CA ASN A 102 3.48 21.18 -4.20
C ASN A 102 4.27 20.60 -5.37
N MET A 103 4.41 21.38 -6.42
CA MET A 103 5.07 20.95 -7.66
C MET A 103 6.59 20.75 -7.52
N ASP A 104 7.22 21.26 -6.47
CA ASP A 104 8.64 21.00 -6.19
C ASP A 104 8.88 19.49 -5.94
N LEU A 105 7.87 18.77 -5.47
CA LEU A 105 7.94 17.34 -5.21
C LEU A 105 7.75 16.47 -6.47
N LEU A 106 7.38 17.06 -7.60
CA LEU A 106 7.17 16.29 -8.85
C LEU A 106 8.44 15.57 -9.32
N HIS A 107 9.60 16.16 -9.04
CA HIS A 107 10.92 15.61 -9.43
C HIS A 107 11.54 14.70 -8.36
N ASP A 108 10.90 14.52 -7.20
CA ASP A 108 11.39 13.61 -6.18
C ASP A 108 11.16 12.16 -6.62
N ILE A 109 12.25 11.40 -6.80
CA ILE A 109 12.21 10.00 -7.24
C ILE A 109 11.67 9.04 -6.17
N ASN A 110 11.60 9.47 -4.90
CA ASN A 110 11.02 8.68 -3.82
C ASN A 110 9.48 8.76 -3.83
N ILE A 111 8.93 9.77 -4.45
CA ILE A 111 7.49 9.91 -4.67
C ILE A 111 7.13 9.24 -5.98
N VAL A 112 6.33 8.20 -5.92
CA VAL A 112 5.82 7.51 -7.11
C VAL A 112 4.63 8.29 -7.67
N LYS A 113 4.71 8.70 -8.94
CA LYS A 113 3.64 9.36 -9.66
C LYS A 113 2.79 8.32 -10.37
N VAL A 114 1.51 8.62 -10.53
CA VAL A 114 0.56 7.77 -11.26
C VAL A 114 -0.30 8.62 -12.18
N ILE A 115 -0.64 8.06 -13.32
CA ILE A 115 -1.68 8.59 -14.20
C ILE A 115 -2.80 7.56 -14.31
N ARG A 116 -4.04 8.05 -14.41
CA ARG A 116 -5.24 7.23 -14.48
C ARG A 116 -6.10 7.62 -15.68
N ASP A 117 -6.95 6.71 -16.10
CA ASP A 117 -7.99 6.98 -17.07
C ASP A 117 -9.21 7.68 -16.44
N LYS A 118 -10.29 7.84 -17.22
CA LYS A 118 -11.54 8.48 -16.78
C LYS A 118 -12.38 7.60 -15.87
N GLU A 119 -12.10 6.32 -15.84
CA GLU A 119 -12.78 5.31 -15.03
C GLU A 119 -11.96 4.95 -13.78
N ASP A 120 -10.94 5.76 -13.47
CA ASP A 120 -10.05 5.60 -12.32
C ASP A 120 -9.24 4.30 -12.34
N PHE A 121 -8.85 3.81 -13.52
CA PHE A 121 -7.86 2.75 -13.64
C PHE A 121 -6.47 3.32 -13.93
N ALA A 122 -5.45 2.75 -13.29
CA ALA A 122 -4.07 3.19 -13.50
C ALA A 122 -3.62 2.92 -14.94
N LEU A 123 -3.11 3.94 -15.61
CA LEU A 123 -2.46 3.81 -16.91
C LEU A 123 -0.97 3.54 -16.77
N TYR A 124 -0.32 4.16 -15.79
CA TYR A 124 1.10 3.94 -15.52
C TYR A 124 1.52 4.50 -14.15
N PHE A 125 2.55 3.89 -13.56
CA PHE A 125 3.25 4.37 -12.38
C PHE A 125 4.71 4.64 -12.72
N SER A 126 5.28 5.75 -12.22
CA SER A 126 6.69 6.07 -12.45
C SER A 126 7.31 6.89 -11.32
N ARG A 127 8.60 6.69 -11.14
CA ARG A 127 9.43 7.59 -10.33
C ARG A 127 9.78 8.89 -11.06
N SER A 128 9.72 8.88 -12.39
CA SER A 128 9.88 10.08 -13.22
C SER A 128 8.66 11.01 -13.11
N PRO A 129 8.80 12.31 -13.45
CA PRO A 129 7.68 13.23 -13.48
C PRO A 129 6.57 12.79 -14.43
N LEU A 130 5.35 12.67 -13.94
CA LEU A 130 4.13 12.40 -14.68
C LEU A 130 2.97 13.29 -14.19
N PRO A 131 2.15 13.84 -15.14
CA PRO A 131 2.36 13.92 -16.58
C PRO A 131 3.44 14.96 -16.96
N PHE A 132 3.94 14.92 -18.19
CA PHE A 132 5.09 15.72 -18.66
C PHE A 132 5.01 17.22 -18.36
N LYS A 133 3.85 17.83 -18.43
CA LYS A 133 3.64 19.28 -18.17
C LYS A 133 2.60 19.49 -17.06
N ALA A 134 2.70 18.71 -15.97
CA ALA A 134 1.86 18.99 -14.81
C ALA A 134 2.10 20.43 -14.31
N GLN A 135 1.01 21.18 -14.06
CA GLN A 135 1.09 22.58 -13.63
C GLN A 135 0.45 22.80 -12.26
N ASP A 136 -0.74 22.24 -12.03
CA ASP A 136 -1.54 22.54 -10.84
C ASP A 136 -1.36 21.49 -9.74
N TYR A 137 -1.23 20.23 -10.13
CA TYR A 137 -1.03 19.08 -9.25
C TYR A 137 -0.52 17.87 -10.03
N PHE A 138 -0.03 16.89 -9.29
CA PHE A 138 0.17 15.52 -9.79
C PHE A 138 -0.45 14.52 -8.82
N LEU A 139 -0.64 13.29 -9.27
CA LEU A 139 -1.14 12.21 -8.43
C LEU A 139 0.03 11.41 -7.88
N GLN A 140 0.11 11.33 -6.55
CA GLN A 140 1.05 10.48 -5.84
C GLN A 140 0.38 9.14 -5.52
N HIS A 141 1.06 8.06 -5.81
CA HIS A 141 0.67 6.72 -5.39
C HIS A 141 0.98 6.50 -3.90
N ILE A 142 0.08 5.80 -3.22
CA ILE A 142 0.23 5.38 -1.82
C ILE A 142 0.31 3.85 -1.81
N GLY A 143 1.40 3.29 -1.26
CA GLY A 143 1.77 1.87 -1.32
C GLY A 143 0.93 0.91 -0.47
N ILE A 144 -0.38 1.15 -0.38
CA ILE A 144 -1.34 0.27 0.26
C ILE A 144 -2.20 -0.36 -0.83
N TYR A 145 -2.39 -1.67 -0.77
CA TYR A 145 -3.07 -2.41 -1.83
C TYR A 145 -4.18 -3.29 -1.29
N GLY A 146 -5.29 -3.28 -2.01
CA GLY A 146 -6.34 -4.27 -1.87
C GLY A 146 -6.33 -5.25 -3.04
N TYR A 147 -6.71 -6.48 -2.80
CA TYR A 147 -6.74 -7.54 -3.82
C TYR A 147 -7.98 -8.42 -3.65
N GLN A 148 -8.54 -8.88 -4.78
CA GLN A 148 -9.26 -10.14 -4.75
C GLN A 148 -8.25 -11.24 -4.37
N LYS A 149 -8.60 -12.09 -3.41
CA LYS A 149 -7.69 -13.12 -2.89
C LYS A 149 -7.13 -14.01 -4.01
N GLU A 150 -7.97 -14.45 -4.92
CA GLU A 150 -7.58 -15.31 -6.04
C GLU A 150 -6.55 -14.61 -6.93
N PHE A 151 -6.75 -13.32 -7.17
CA PHE A 151 -5.78 -12.52 -7.92
C PHE A 151 -4.45 -12.39 -7.17
N LEU A 152 -4.47 -12.09 -5.87
CA LEU A 152 -3.25 -12.01 -5.05
C LEU A 152 -2.40 -13.29 -5.15
N LEU A 153 -3.05 -14.44 -5.03
CA LEU A 153 -2.35 -15.73 -5.14
C LEU A 153 -1.72 -15.92 -6.52
N LYS A 154 -2.46 -15.57 -7.58
CA LYS A 154 -1.95 -15.60 -8.95
C LYS A 154 -0.82 -14.59 -9.16
N PHE A 155 -0.99 -13.36 -8.69
CA PHE A 155 -0.02 -12.28 -8.83
C PHE A 155 1.33 -12.61 -8.17
N SER A 156 1.30 -13.24 -6.98
CA SER A 156 2.51 -13.67 -6.27
C SER A 156 3.31 -14.76 -7.01
N GLU A 157 2.70 -15.45 -7.98
CA GLU A 157 3.33 -16.49 -8.79
C GLU A 157 3.81 -15.97 -10.16
N LEU A 158 3.42 -14.73 -10.55
CA LEU A 158 3.87 -14.14 -11.81
C LEU A 158 5.36 -13.81 -11.75
N PRO A 159 6.14 -14.13 -12.78
CA PRO A 159 7.53 -13.73 -12.89
C PRO A 159 7.67 -12.20 -12.86
N PRO A 160 8.73 -11.65 -12.25
CA PRO A 160 8.99 -10.21 -12.28
C PRO A 160 9.06 -9.68 -13.71
N SER A 161 8.34 -8.59 -13.97
CA SER A 161 8.20 -8.01 -15.30
C SER A 161 9.35 -7.04 -15.65
N ARG A 162 9.39 -6.57 -16.90
CA ARG A 162 10.44 -5.66 -17.35
C ARG A 162 10.32 -4.27 -16.74
N LEU A 163 9.11 -3.69 -16.76
CA LEU A 163 8.88 -2.34 -16.23
C LEU A 163 9.00 -2.31 -14.71
N GLU A 164 8.52 -3.34 -14.02
CA GLU A 164 8.73 -3.52 -12.59
C GLU A 164 10.21 -3.38 -12.21
N ARG A 165 11.12 -4.05 -12.95
CA ARG A 165 12.57 -3.99 -12.68
C ARG A 165 13.18 -2.63 -12.99
N ILE A 166 12.73 -1.96 -14.05
CA ILE A 166 13.26 -0.65 -14.47
C ILE A 166 12.85 0.45 -13.49
N GLU A 167 11.57 0.50 -13.14
CA GLU A 167 11.02 1.51 -12.24
C GLU A 167 11.22 1.14 -10.75
N ASN A 168 11.55 -0.14 -10.46
CA ASN A 168 11.54 -0.71 -9.11
C ASN A 168 10.16 -0.51 -8.43
N LEU A 169 9.10 -0.91 -9.15
CA LEU A 169 7.70 -0.77 -8.76
C LEU A 169 6.94 -2.07 -9.07
N GLU A 170 6.64 -2.87 -8.03
CA GLU A 170 6.02 -4.19 -8.16
C GLU A 170 4.66 -4.17 -8.89
N GLN A 171 3.85 -3.13 -8.66
CA GLN A 171 2.52 -3.00 -9.27
C GLN A 171 2.54 -2.91 -10.81
N LEU A 172 3.66 -2.50 -11.40
CA LEU A 172 3.81 -2.51 -12.86
C LEU A 172 3.77 -3.92 -13.44
N ARG A 173 4.09 -4.95 -12.65
CA ARG A 173 3.90 -6.35 -13.05
C ARG A 173 2.45 -6.63 -13.42
N ALA A 174 1.49 -6.18 -12.60
CA ALA A 174 0.07 -6.36 -12.90
C ALA A 174 -0.29 -5.75 -14.25
N LEU A 175 0.08 -4.49 -14.50
CA LEU A 175 -0.20 -3.80 -15.76
C LEU A 175 0.46 -4.48 -16.98
N GLU A 176 1.72 -4.91 -16.87
CA GLU A 176 2.41 -5.59 -17.98
C GLU A 176 1.79 -6.96 -18.31
N TYR A 177 1.18 -7.63 -17.32
CA TYR A 177 0.44 -8.88 -17.54
C TYR A 177 -1.04 -8.65 -17.92
N GLY A 178 -1.45 -7.39 -18.17
CA GLY A 178 -2.78 -7.05 -18.67
C GLY A 178 -3.88 -7.06 -17.61
N TYR A 179 -3.51 -6.87 -16.33
CA TYR A 179 -4.48 -6.69 -15.24
C TYR A 179 -4.66 -5.22 -14.90
N ASP A 180 -5.90 -4.83 -14.70
CA ASP A 180 -6.24 -3.48 -14.31
C ASP A 180 -6.00 -3.26 -12.81
N ILE A 181 -5.61 -2.01 -12.47
CA ILE A 181 -5.46 -1.56 -11.09
C ILE A 181 -6.38 -0.38 -10.88
N LYS A 182 -7.41 -0.54 -10.05
CA LYS A 182 -8.26 0.57 -9.64
C LYS A 182 -7.47 1.51 -8.73
N VAL A 183 -7.53 2.82 -8.96
CA VAL A 183 -6.90 3.82 -8.10
C VAL A 183 -7.96 4.68 -7.42
N ILE A 184 -7.91 4.76 -6.10
CA ILE A 184 -8.90 5.46 -5.28
C ILE A 184 -8.23 6.70 -4.71
N GLU A 185 -8.85 7.87 -4.95
CA GLU A 185 -8.33 9.13 -4.47
C GLU A 185 -8.69 9.34 -3.01
N THR A 186 -7.69 9.51 -2.16
CA THR A 186 -7.84 9.85 -0.74
C THR A 186 -7.35 11.26 -0.44
N GLN A 187 -7.92 11.88 0.58
CA GLN A 187 -7.47 13.17 1.10
C GLN A 187 -6.35 13.05 2.14
N PHE A 188 -6.07 11.82 2.60
CA PHE A 188 -5.05 11.59 3.63
C PHE A 188 -3.66 11.62 3.02
N LEU A 189 -2.73 12.22 3.76
CA LEU A 189 -1.31 12.20 3.42
C LEU A 189 -0.66 11.04 4.17
N THR A 190 0.14 10.26 3.47
CA THR A 190 1.00 9.25 4.06
C THR A 190 2.47 9.67 3.97
N LEU A 191 3.23 9.29 4.96
CA LEU A 191 4.69 9.38 4.98
C LEU A 191 5.20 8.03 5.46
N SER A 192 5.73 7.23 4.54
CA SER A 192 6.43 6.00 4.88
C SER A 192 7.75 6.31 5.59
N VAL A 193 8.19 5.38 6.42
CA VAL A 193 9.40 5.52 7.24
C VAL A 193 10.48 4.59 6.74
N ASP A 194 11.26 5.05 5.76
CA ASP A 194 12.39 4.32 5.19
C ASP A 194 13.72 4.67 5.89
N THR A 195 13.81 5.88 6.44
CA THR A 195 15.04 6.41 7.06
C THR A 195 14.79 6.96 8.46
N PRO A 196 15.84 7.10 9.31
CA PRO A 196 15.71 7.77 10.60
C PRO A 196 15.17 9.20 10.51
N GLN A 197 15.44 9.91 9.40
CA GLN A 197 14.92 11.26 9.16
C GLN A 197 13.42 11.27 8.95
N ASP A 198 12.85 10.20 8.39
CA ASP A 198 11.42 10.10 8.16
C ASP A 198 10.66 9.93 9.48
N ILE A 199 11.25 9.27 10.48
CA ILE A 199 10.70 9.22 11.84
C ILE A 199 10.46 10.64 12.38
N ILE A 200 11.45 11.53 12.22
CA ILE A 200 11.35 12.92 12.68
C ILE A 200 10.24 13.67 11.94
N LYS A 201 10.10 13.45 10.63
CA LYS A 201 9.04 14.05 9.81
C LYS A 201 7.65 13.59 10.30
N VAL A 202 7.48 12.28 10.51
CA VAL A 202 6.24 11.69 11.01
C VAL A 202 5.92 12.21 12.42
N GLU A 203 6.89 12.26 13.34
CA GLU A 203 6.68 12.83 14.69
C GLU A 203 6.24 14.29 14.64
N ASN A 204 6.87 15.10 13.79
CA ASN A 204 6.52 16.50 13.61
C ASN A 204 5.11 16.66 13.02
N PHE A 205 4.73 15.81 12.06
CA PHE A 205 3.39 15.79 11.50
C PHE A 205 2.35 15.48 12.60
N LEU A 206 2.59 14.43 13.39
CA LEU A 206 1.70 14.01 14.48
C LEU A 206 1.57 15.05 15.60
N LYS A 207 2.63 15.82 15.87
CA LYS A 207 2.58 16.93 16.86
C LYS A 207 1.73 18.09 16.35
N LYS A 208 1.82 18.43 15.05
CA LYS A 208 1.03 19.50 14.41
C LYS A 208 -0.45 19.15 14.33
N GLY A 209 -0.81 17.90 14.05
CA GLY A 209 -2.20 17.44 14.00
C GLY A 209 -2.91 17.36 15.36
N LYS A 210 -2.18 17.53 16.49
CA LYS A 210 -2.76 17.60 17.85
C LYS A 210 -3.05 19.03 18.32
N VAL A 211 -2.79 20.03 17.48
CA VAL A 211 -3.01 21.47 17.78
C VAL A 211 -4.14 21.99 16.88
N GLY A 212 -5.28 21.30 16.94
CA GLY A 212 -6.51 21.69 16.25
C GLY A 212 -7.72 21.35 17.10
#